data_248b9c0115d23995cc3baa8436cf35f1
#
_entry.id   248b9c0115d23995cc3baa8436cf35f1
#
_cell.length_a   1.000
_cell.length_b   1.000
_cell.length_c   1.000
_cell.angle_alpha   90.00
_cell.angle_beta   90.00
_cell.angle_gamma   90.00
#
_symmetry.space_group_name_H-M   'P 1'
#
loop_
_entity.id
_entity.type
_entity.pdbx_description
1 polymer ?
#
loop_
_entity_poly.entity_id
_entity_poly.type
_entity_poly.pdbx_seq_one_letter_code
_entity_poly.pdbx_strand_id
1 'polypeptide(L)'
;MKQLRLRSVMVLCLVAFLLLGTAFFCGRYVADGAQWASSRVNASAYSGTRLTRGALYDRNGTLLYDAARDSYATDKTLRTAALHLTGDHEGNIGQSALNAVSRHMVGFSPITGLSSGTGHGVYLTIDADLQSLAYQCLKGQKGAAVVYDYKTGEILCAASTPTFDPLSPPGDMETNDAYEGVYLNRVFSGLFAPGSTFKLVTTVAAIEKIPDLMERSFTCTGTLELDGRKITCPHKHGEMDFAAALAHSCNCAFAQLAVELGGETLQDYAEQLGLLDAFSVSDLTTAAGKFEIAESEGDLGWSGVGQHKDMVSPIAMLRFMGAAANGGTALTPRFFLKEMGDFGTPVPTLDGKTSEKLLESSTAETLYQLMLNNVEVEYGVIFKGLIAGAKSGTAEVGEGKSPHSWFVGFISDEDVPLAFTVVVQNGGSGLANAGAIADKLVAQASKLYRTEEAPAS
;
A
#
# COMPACT_ATOMS: atom_id res chain seq x y z
N MET A 1 -53.93 9.51 -42.60
CA MET A 1 -52.50 9.23 -42.90
C MET A 1 -51.51 9.89 -41.91
N LYS A 2 -51.63 11.19 -41.53
CA LYS A 2 -50.74 11.81 -40.55
C LYS A 2 -50.74 11.13 -39.16
N GLN A 3 -51.89 10.76 -38.60
CA GLN A 3 -51.98 10.10 -37.29
C GLN A 3 -51.40 8.67 -37.32
N LEU A 4 -51.52 7.95 -38.45
CA LEU A 4 -50.92 6.63 -38.59
C LEU A 4 -49.40 6.70 -38.62
N ARG A 5 -48.81 7.69 -39.35
CA ARG A 5 -47.36 7.94 -39.37
C ARG A 5 -46.84 8.32 -37.99
N LEU A 6 -47.56 9.19 -37.27
CA LEU A 6 -47.16 9.59 -35.92
C LEU A 6 -47.13 8.37 -34.96
N ARG A 7 -48.15 7.54 -34.99
CA ARG A 7 -48.22 6.29 -34.19
C ARG A 7 -47.10 5.30 -34.55
N SER A 8 -46.80 5.15 -35.85
CA SER A 8 -45.69 4.28 -36.30
C SER A 8 -44.33 4.82 -35.83
N VAL A 9 -44.09 6.14 -35.88
CA VAL A 9 -42.87 6.72 -35.36
C VAL A 9 -42.75 6.56 -33.85
N MET A 10 -43.83 6.75 -33.09
CA MET A 10 -43.85 6.53 -31.65
C MET A 10 -43.53 5.07 -31.29
N VAL A 11 -44.10 4.09 -32.02
CA VAL A 11 -43.80 2.68 -31.82
C VAL A 11 -42.31 2.38 -32.14
N LEU A 12 -41.80 2.92 -33.25
CA LEU A 12 -40.37 2.75 -33.58
C LEU A 12 -39.44 3.39 -32.55
N CYS A 13 -39.77 4.56 -32.03
CA CYS A 13 -39.01 5.18 -30.94
C CYS A 13 -39.03 4.31 -29.66
N LEU A 14 -40.19 3.74 -29.32
CA LEU A 14 -40.35 2.86 -28.16
C LEU A 14 -39.53 1.55 -28.32
N VAL A 15 -39.58 0.96 -29.52
CA VAL A 15 -38.76 -0.23 -29.82
C VAL A 15 -37.26 0.10 -29.78
N ALA A 16 -36.85 1.24 -30.37
CA ALA A 16 -35.45 1.66 -30.28
C ALA A 16 -35.01 1.91 -28.85
N PHE A 17 -35.85 2.53 -28.03
CA PHE A 17 -35.56 2.74 -26.61
C PHE A 17 -35.42 1.41 -25.84
N LEU A 18 -36.31 0.45 -26.09
CA LEU A 18 -36.23 -0.88 -25.47
C LEU A 18 -34.96 -1.63 -25.90
N LEU A 19 -34.61 -1.59 -27.19
CA LEU A 19 -33.41 -2.23 -27.70
C LEU A 19 -32.14 -1.61 -27.08
N LEU A 20 -32.07 -0.28 -26.99
CA LEU A 20 -30.96 0.41 -26.34
C LEU A 20 -30.87 0.09 -24.85
N GLY A 21 -32.03 0.05 -24.15
CA GLY A 21 -32.10 -0.33 -22.75
C GLY A 21 -31.63 -1.79 -22.51
N THR A 22 -32.08 -2.70 -23.40
CA THR A 22 -31.65 -4.10 -23.34
C THR A 22 -30.14 -4.24 -23.61
N ALA A 23 -29.64 -3.56 -24.64
CA ALA A 23 -28.20 -3.57 -24.96
C ALA A 23 -27.36 -3.02 -23.79
N PHE A 24 -27.81 -1.91 -23.17
CA PHE A 24 -27.20 -1.34 -21.98
C PHE A 24 -27.21 -2.36 -20.81
N PHE A 25 -28.34 -2.97 -20.52
CA PHE A 25 -28.47 -3.97 -19.46
C PHE A 25 -27.57 -5.19 -19.71
N CYS A 26 -27.53 -5.70 -20.95
CA CYS A 26 -26.63 -6.79 -21.31
C CYS A 26 -25.15 -6.41 -21.12
N GLY A 27 -24.79 -5.19 -21.53
CA GLY A 27 -23.44 -4.68 -21.30
C GLY A 27 -23.09 -4.61 -19.81
N ARG A 28 -23.98 -4.08 -18.98
CA ARG A 28 -23.82 -4.05 -17.51
C ARG A 28 -23.78 -5.46 -16.89
N TYR A 29 -24.65 -6.36 -17.37
CA TYR A 29 -24.66 -7.74 -16.87
C TYR A 29 -23.33 -8.47 -17.15
N VAL A 30 -22.74 -8.25 -18.32
CA VAL A 30 -21.43 -8.84 -18.66
C VAL A 30 -20.32 -8.18 -17.83
N ALA A 31 -20.36 -6.86 -17.67
CA ALA A 31 -19.33 -6.11 -16.95
C ALA A 31 -19.38 -6.32 -15.43
N ASP A 32 -20.58 -6.25 -14.85
CA ASP A 32 -20.75 -6.19 -13.38
C ASP A 32 -21.35 -7.48 -12.79
N GLY A 33 -21.74 -8.45 -13.62
CA GLY A 33 -22.44 -9.65 -13.18
C GLY A 33 -21.69 -10.46 -12.12
N ALA A 34 -20.37 -10.56 -12.24
CA ALA A 34 -19.53 -11.21 -11.24
C ALA A 34 -19.55 -10.46 -9.89
N GLN A 35 -19.54 -9.14 -9.93
CA GLN A 35 -19.64 -8.30 -8.72
C GLN A 35 -21.03 -8.42 -8.07
N TRP A 36 -22.11 -8.47 -8.87
CA TRP A 36 -23.45 -8.71 -8.33
C TRP A 36 -23.59 -10.11 -7.73
N ALA A 37 -23.01 -11.12 -8.40
CA ALA A 37 -23.00 -12.49 -7.92
C ALA A 37 -22.20 -12.65 -6.61
N SER A 38 -21.11 -11.88 -6.43
CA SER A 38 -20.29 -11.83 -5.22
C SER A 38 -20.79 -10.86 -4.15
N SER A 39 -22.00 -10.30 -4.31
CA SER A 39 -22.59 -9.45 -3.28
C SER A 39 -22.92 -10.26 -2.02
N ARG A 40 -22.64 -9.69 -0.84
CA ARG A 40 -22.90 -10.32 0.47
C ARG A 40 -24.37 -10.65 0.74
N VAL A 41 -25.31 -10.05 -0.02
CA VAL A 41 -26.73 -10.35 0.07
C VAL A 41 -27.13 -11.59 -0.76
N ASN A 42 -26.23 -12.13 -1.57
CA ASN A 42 -26.48 -13.30 -2.39
C ASN A 42 -26.30 -14.60 -1.59
N ALA A 43 -27.39 -15.20 -1.10
CA ALA A 43 -27.36 -16.44 -0.33
C ALA A 43 -26.75 -17.64 -1.08
N SER A 44 -26.60 -17.58 -2.42
CA SER A 44 -25.93 -18.63 -3.20
C SER A 44 -24.41 -18.53 -3.13
N ALA A 45 -23.86 -17.38 -2.70
CA ALA A 45 -22.45 -17.15 -2.57
C ALA A 45 -22.00 -16.94 -1.11
N TYR A 46 -22.91 -16.57 -0.22
CA TYR A 46 -22.61 -16.27 1.18
C TYR A 46 -23.52 -17.00 2.16
N SER A 47 -22.95 -17.35 3.32
CA SER A 47 -23.67 -17.75 4.53
C SER A 47 -23.38 -16.71 5.61
N GLY A 48 -24.32 -15.80 5.86
CA GLY A 48 -24.08 -14.63 6.67
C GLY A 48 -23.01 -13.72 6.05
N THR A 49 -21.93 -13.46 6.77
CA THR A 49 -20.80 -12.64 6.30
C THR A 49 -19.75 -13.43 5.52
N ARG A 50 -19.84 -14.78 5.50
CA ARG A 50 -18.83 -15.69 4.98
C ARG A 50 -19.09 -16.05 3.52
N LEU A 51 -18.06 -15.87 2.68
CA LEU A 51 -18.04 -16.43 1.34
C LEU A 51 -18.01 -17.97 1.44
N THR A 52 -18.85 -18.65 0.65
CA THR A 52 -18.99 -20.12 0.64
C THR A 52 -18.53 -20.75 -0.67
N ARG A 53 -17.83 -20.01 -1.51
CA ARG A 53 -17.42 -20.44 -2.85
C ARG A 53 -15.99 -20.02 -3.14
N GLY A 54 -15.27 -20.90 -3.84
CA GLY A 54 -13.93 -20.67 -4.33
C GLY A 54 -12.83 -20.92 -3.29
N ALA A 55 -11.60 -20.87 -3.76
CA ALA A 55 -10.41 -21.04 -2.94
C ALA A 55 -9.37 -19.98 -3.29
N LEU A 56 -8.61 -19.56 -2.29
CA LEU A 56 -7.58 -18.54 -2.39
C LEU A 56 -6.22 -19.18 -2.23
N TYR A 57 -5.34 -18.96 -3.20
CA TYR A 57 -3.98 -19.48 -3.21
C TYR A 57 -2.96 -18.35 -3.26
N ASP A 58 -1.75 -18.62 -2.81
CA ASP A 58 -0.59 -17.77 -3.08
C ASP A 58 -0.18 -17.89 -4.57
N ARG A 59 0.84 -17.13 -5.00
CA ARG A 59 1.34 -17.13 -6.38
C ARG A 59 1.82 -18.51 -6.85
N ASN A 60 2.30 -19.36 -5.94
CA ASN A 60 2.90 -20.67 -6.18
C ASN A 60 1.88 -21.83 -6.07
N GLY A 61 0.63 -21.54 -5.67
CA GLY A 61 -0.43 -22.55 -5.50
C GLY A 61 -0.55 -23.08 -4.07
N THR A 62 0.11 -22.46 -3.09
CA THR A 62 -0.11 -22.78 -1.68
C THR A 62 -1.48 -22.30 -1.24
N LEU A 63 -2.30 -23.19 -0.70
CA LEU A 63 -3.64 -22.85 -0.23
C LEU A 63 -3.56 -21.89 0.97
N LEU A 64 -4.22 -20.74 0.85
CA LEU A 64 -4.40 -19.77 1.93
C LEU A 64 -5.75 -19.96 2.62
N TYR A 65 -6.83 -20.11 1.84
CA TYR A 65 -8.19 -20.30 2.34
C TYR A 65 -9.09 -20.96 1.29
N ASP A 66 -9.84 -21.97 1.70
CA ASP A 66 -10.90 -22.61 0.89
C ASP A 66 -12.26 -22.19 1.46
N ALA A 67 -12.94 -21.29 0.77
CA ALA A 67 -14.23 -20.78 1.22
C ALA A 67 -15.35 -21.82 1.12
N ALA A 68 -15.25 -22.76 0.16
CA ALA A 68 -16.24 -23.83 0.01
C ALA A 68 -16.17 -24.87 1.13
N ARG A 69 -14.97 -25.07 1.71
CA ARG A 69 -14.76 -26.01 2.83
C ARG A 69 -14.56 -25.32 4.16
N ASP A 70 -14.55 -23.99 4.17
CA ASP A 70 -14.23 -23.16 5.34
C ASP A 70 -12.93 -23.59 6.03
N SER A 71 -11.88 -23.75 5.27
CA SER A 71 -10.60 -24.23 5.77
C SER A 71 -9.45 -23.32 5.41
N TYR A 72 -8.66 -22.97 6.42
CA TYR A 72 -7.42 -22.17 6.28
C TYR A 72 -6.22 -23.05 5.97
N ALA A 73 -5.11 -22.43 5.58
CA ALA A 73 -3.83 -23.10 5.43
C ALA A 73 -3.51 -23.99 6.64
N THR A 74 -2.95 -25.17 6.38
CA THR A 74 -2.60 -26.13 7.45
C THR A 74 -1.44 -25.65 8.32
N ASP A 75 -0.49 -24.92 7.73
CA ASP A 75 0.59 -24.31 8.49
C ASP A 75 0.08 -23.17 9.37
N LYS A 76 0.38 -23.26 10.69
CA LYS A 76 -0.08 -22.28 11.68
C LYS A 76 0.50 -20.90 11.44
N THR A 77 1.77 -20.82 11.08
CA THR A 77 2.46 -19.55 10.85
C THR A 77 1.84 -18.83 9.66
N LEU A 78 1.65 -19.55 8.54
CA LEU A 78 1.06 -19.01 7.33
C LEU A 78 -0.39 -18.53 7.56
N ARG A 79 -1.28 -19.35 8.17
CA ARG A 79 -2.66 -18.91 8.37
C ARG A 79 -2.80 -17.74 9.35
N THR A 80 -1.89 -17.64 10.34
CA THR A 80 -1.81 -16.47 11.23
C THR A 80 -1.29 -15.23 10.48
N ALA A 81 -0.26 -15.40 9.66
CA ALA A 81 0.32 -14.35 8.83
C ALA A 81 -0.65 -13.83 7.75
N ALA A 82 -1.49 -14.72 7.24
CA ALA A 82 -2.44 -14.44 6.16
C ALA A 82 -3.83 -14.00 6.67
N LEU A 83 -4.07 -13.86 7.97
CA LEU A 83 -5.40 -13.55 8.52
C LEU A 83 -6.01 -12.29 7.87
N HIS A 84 -5.23 -11.20 7.73
CA HIS A 84 -5.70 -9.97 7.10
C HIS A 84 -5.85 -10.07 5.57
N LEU A 85 -5.36 -11.15 4.95
CA LEU A 85 -5.60 -11.45 3.54
C LEU A 85 -6.84 -12.31 3.36
N THR A 86 -7.05 -13.29 4.25
CA THR A 86 -8.13 -14.29 4.16
C THR A 86 -9.41 -13.90 4.90
N GLY A 87 -9.31 -12.92 5.82
CA GLY A 87 -10.39 -12.57 6.73
C GLY A 87 -10.55 -13.56 7.89
N ASP A 88 -11.36 -13.20 8.87
CA ASP A 88 -11.75 -14.03 10.00
C ASP A 88 -13.12 -14.69 9.76
N HIS A 89 -13.45 -15.71 10.55
CA HIS A 89 -14.72 -16.43 10.43
C HIS A 89 -15.97 -15.55 10.61
N GLU A 90 -15.88 -14.50 11.42
CA GLU A 90 -17.01 -13.63 11.74
C GLU A 90 -17.15 -12.45 10.74
N GLY A 91 -16.13 -12.24 9.88
CA GLY A 91 -16.12 -11.18 8.88
C GLY A 91 -15.83 -9.80 9.47
N ASN A 92 -15.17 -9.73 10.63
CA ASN A 92 -14.74 -8.47 11.27
C ASN A 92 -13.65 -7.76 10.44
N ILE A 93 -12.81 -8.53 9.72
CA ILE A 93 -11.77 -7.99 8.84
C ILE A 93 -12.38 -7.68 7.48
N GLY A 94 -12.95 -6.48 7.35
CA GLY A 94 -13.58 -6.02 6.10
C GLY A 94 -12.60 -5.76 4.96
N GLN A 95 -11.39 -5.33 5.28
CA GLN A 95 -10.33 -4.96 4.33
C GLN A 95 -9.37 -6.13 4.10
N SER A 96 -9.88 -7.21 3.47
CA SER A 96 -9.11 -8.43 3.16
C SER A 96 -8.94 -8.63 1.65
N ALA A 97 -7.86 -9.30 1.24
CA ALA A 97 -7.65 -9.68 -0.15
C ALA A 97 -8.77 -10.64 -0.64
N LEU A 98 -9.30 -11.48 0.24
CA LEU A 98 -10.47 -12.32 -0.03
C LEU A 98 -11.66 -11.49 -0.54
N ASN A 99 -11.99 -10.38 0.16
CA ASN A 99 -13.07 -9.49 -0.26
C ASN A 99 -12.73 -8.77 -1.58
N ALA A 100 -11.47 -8.37 -1.75
CA ALA A 100 -10.99 -7.70 -2.96
C ALA A 100 -11.12 -8.57 -4.23
N VAL A 101 -11.00 -9.90 -4.11
CA VAL A 101 -11.05 -10.82 -5.25
C VAL A 101 -12.28 -11.72 -5.25
N SER A 102 -13.26 -11.48 -4.38
CA SER A 102 -14.44 -12.35 -4.21
C SER A 102 -15.23 -12.54 -5.51
N ARG A 103 -15.31 -11.53 -6.38
CA ARG A 103 -15.97 -11.61 -7.69
C ARG A 103 -15.38 -12.70 -8.60
N HIS A 104 -14.09 -12.98 -8.46
CA HIS A 104 -13.40 -14.04 -9.21
C HIS A 104 -13.62 -15.41 -8.58
N MET A 105 -13.83 -15.48 -7.27
CA MET A 105 -13.99 -16.74 -6.54
C MET A 105 -15.37 -17.39 -6.73
N VAL A 106 -16.41 -16.60 -6.96
CA VAL A 106 -17.79 -17.13 -7.02
C VAL A 106 -18.05 -18.00 -8.25
N GLY A 107 -17.20 -17.95 -9.28
CA GLY A 107 -17.36 -18.74 -10.49
C GLY A 107 -18.55 -18.29 -11.33
N PHE A 108 -18.66 -16.98 -11.62
CA PHE A 108 -19.72 -16.40 -12.44
C PHE A 108 -19.36 -16.42 -13.93
N SER A 109 -20.31 -16.86 -14.74
CA SER A 109 -20.26 -16.76 -16.20
C SER A 109 -21.45 -15.94 -16.72
N PRO A 110 -21.26 -14.98 -17.64
CA PRO A 110 -22.38 -14.23 -18.23
C PRO A 110 -23.38 -15.12 -18.99
N ILE A 111 -22.97 -16.33 -19.40
CA ILE A 111 -23.83 -17.26 -20.17
C ILE A 111 -24.59 -18.22 -19.25
N THR A 112 -23.92 -18.77 -18.24
CA THR A 112 -24.48 -19.86 -17.40
C THR A 112 -24.84 -19.39 -15.98
N GLY A 113 -24.52 -18.15 -15.61
CA GLY A 113 -24.67 -17.66 -14.24
C GLY A 113 -23.57 -18.19 -13.31
N LEU A 114 -23.90 -18.43 -12.03
CA LEU A 114 -22.98 -19.09 -11.10
C LEU A 114 -22.74 -20.54 -11.50
N SER A 115 -21.48 -20.98 -11.48
CA SER A 115 -21.12 -22.38 -11.76
C SER A 115 -21.82 -23.32 -10.79
N SER A 116 -22.12 -24.56 -11.25
CA SER A 116 -22.69 -25.61 -10.39
C SER A 116 -21.68 -26.18 -9.39
N GLY A 117 -20.38 -25.85 -9.57
CA GLY A 117 -19.27 -26.28 -8.72
C GLY A 117 -19.10 -25.45 -7.44
N THR A 118 -17.98 -25.65 -6.79
CA THR A 118 -17.61 -24.99 -5.52
C THR A 118 -17.04 -23.56 -5.70
N GLY A 119 -17.10 -23.01 -6.92
CA GLY A 119 -16.45 -21.75 -7.29
C GLY A 119 -15.05 -21.94 -7.86
N HIS A 120 -14.36 -20.84 -8.14
CA HIS A 120 -13.06 -20.84 -8.82
C HIS A 120 -11.89 -20.72 -7.84
N GLY A 121 -10.73 -21.20 -8.25
CA GLY A 121 -9.47 -20.96 -7.55
C GLY A 121 -8.87 -19.62 -7.97
N VAL A 122 -8.62 -18.72 -7.03
CA VAL A 122 -7.97 -17.43 -7.27
C VAL A 122 -6.57 -17.47 -6.70
N TYR A 123 -5.61 -17.11 -7.53
CA TYR A 123 -4.21 -16.99 -7.16
C TYR A 123 -3.89 -15.52 -6.90
N LEU A 124 -3.35 -15.25 -5.72
CA LEU A 124 -2.86 -13.92 -5.37
C LEU A 124 -1.41 -13.74 -5.85
N THR A 125 -1.00 -12.50 -5.95
CA THR A 125 0.40 -12.11 -6.19
C THR A 125 1.31 -12.36 -4.98
N ILE A 126 0.72 -12.62 -3.81
CA ILE A 126 1.39 -12.88 -2.54
C ILE A 126 2.26 -14.14 -2.63
N ASP A 127 3.45 -14.08 -2.05
CA ASP A 127 4.30 -15.22 -1.78
C ASP A 127 4.13 -15.65 -0.31
N ALA A 128 3.77 -16.92 -0.08
CA ALA A 128 3.43 -17.43 1.24
C ALA A 128 4.62 -17.42 2.23
N ASP A 129 5.83 -17.69 1.74
CA ASP A 129 7.04 -17.68 2.56
C ASP A 129 7.42 -16.27 2.97
N LEU A 130 7.34 -15.30 2.02
CA LEU A 130 7.59 -13.90 2.30
C LEU A 130 6.53 -13.31 3.26
N GLN A 131 5.25 -13.67 3.08
CA GLN A 131 4.16 -13.29 3.99
C GLN A 131 4.39 -13.81 5.42
N SER A 132 4.80 -15.07 5.54
CA SER A 132 5.13 -15.70 6.82
C SER A 132 6.33 -15.02 7.48
N LEU A 133 7.37 -14.69 6.71
CA LEU A 133 8.54 -13.97 7.20
C LEU A 133 8.16 -12.56 7.68
N ALA A 134 7.33 -11.83 6.92
CA ALA A 134 6.87 -10.49 7.30
C ALA A 134 6.14 -10.51 8.65
N TYR A 135 5.24 -11.49 8.84
CA TYR A 135 4.59 -11.70 10.12
C TYR A 135 5.58 -12.02 11.25
N GLN A 136 6.53 -12.93 11.00
CA GLN A 136 7.54 -13.31 12.02
C GLN A 136 8.39 -12.10 12.44
N CYS A 137 8.75 -11.22 11.50
CA CYS A 137 9.49 -10.00 11.79
C CYS A 137 8.68 -8.98 12.61
N LEU A 138 7.37 -8.91 12.39
CA LEU A 138 6.47 -8.00 13.13
C LEU A 138 5.90 -8.61 14.43
N LYS A 139 6.12 -9.92 14.66
CA LYS A 139 5.50 -10.64 15.79
C LYS A 139 5.80 -9.97 17.13
N GLY A 140 4.74 -9.73 17.91
CA GLY A 140 4.81 -9.05 19.20
C GLY A 140 4.83 -7.53 19.11
N GLN A 141 4.75 -6.96 17.91
CA GLN A 141 4.67 -5.52 17.64
C GLN A 141 3.36 -5.21 16.92
N LYS A 142 2.88 -3.97 17.00
CA LYS A 142 1.77 -3.46 16.18
C LYS A 142 2.36 -2.74 14.98
N GLY A 143 2.02 -3.16 13.76
CA GLY A 143 2.63 -2.55 12.59
C GLY A 143 2.14 -3.11 11.27
N ALA A 144 2.76 -2.64 10.19
CA ALA A 144 2.52 -3.09 8.82
C ALA A 144 3.85 -3.23 8.08
N ALA A 145 3.94 -4.25 7.23
CA ALA A 145 5.04 -4.43 6.30
C ALA A 145 4.49 -4.87 4.95
N VAL A 146 4.88 -4.17 3.90
CA VAL A 146 4.43 -4.42 2.54
C VAL A 146 5.58 -4.27 1.56
N VAL A 147 5.66 -5.22 0.63
CA VAL A 147 6.62 -5.23 -0.49
C VAL A 147 5.85 -5.47 -1.77
N TYR A 148 6.15 -4.70 -2.81
CA TYR A 148 5.56 -4.92 -4.13
C TYR A 148 6.59 -4.70 -5.25
N ASP A 149 6.31 -5.28 -6.39
CA ASP A 149 7.01 -5.06 -7.65
C ASP A 149 6.45 -3.78 -8.30
N TYR A 150 7.29 -2.73 -8.40
CA TYR A 150 6.84 -1.44 -8.96
C TYR A 150 6.74 -1.42 -10.49
N LYS A 151 7.18 -2.47 -11.20
CA LYS A 151 7.00 -2.63 -12.66
C LYS A 151 5.72 -3.38 -13.02
N THR A 152 5.25 -4.26 -12.12
CA THR A 152 4.05 -5.08 -12.36
C THR A 152 2.85 -4.67 -11.49
N GLY A 153 3.06 -3.95 -10.40
CA GLY A 153 2.06 -3.64 -9.39
C GLY A 153 1.76 -4.80 -8.44
N GLU A 154 2.44 -5.92 -8.55
CA GLU A 154 2.20 -7.13 -7.76
C GLU A 154 2.64 -6.96 -6.31
N ILE A 155 1.69 -7.09 -5.37
CA ILE A 155 2.01 -7.12 -3.93
C ILE A 155 2.55 -8.52 -3.60
N LEU A 156 3.78 -8.60 -3.13
CA LEU A 156 4.46 -9.85 -2.78
C LEU A 156 4.21 -10.28 -1.34
N CYS A 157 4.07 -9.34 -0.43
CA CYS A 157 3.55 -9.55 0.93
C CYS A 157 2.85 -8.30 1.45
N ALA A 158 1.88 -8.49 2.35
CA ALA A 158 1.14 -7.44 3.03
C ALA A 158 0.77 -7.91 4.45
N ALA A 159 1.71 -7.77 5.38
CA ALA A 159 1.53 -8.21 6.75
C ALA A 159 1.02 -7.06 7.64
N SER A 160 0.02 -7.34 8.44
CA SER A 160 -0.55 -6.45 9.45
C SER A 160 -0.56 -7.15 10.79
N THR A 161 -0.11 -6.48 11.83
CA THR A 161 -0.13 -6.97 13.22
C THR A 161 -0.72 -5.91 14.16
N PRO A 162 -1.38 -6.32 15.28
CA PRO A 162 -1.52 -7.70 15.76
C PRO A 162 -2.39 -8.56 14.85
N THR A 163 -2.24 -9.86 14.99
CA THR A 163 -3.01 -10.89 14.29
C THR A 163 -3.18 -12.10 15.20
N PHE A 164 -4.01 -13.07 14.80
CA PHE A 164 -4.23 -14.31 15.56
C PHE A 164 -4.42 -15.51 14.64
N ASP A 165 -4.35 -16.70 15.20
CA ASP A 165 -4.67 -17.95 14.50
C ASP A 165 -6.20 -18.05 14.34
N PRO A 166 -6.78 -18.00 13.11
CA PRO A 166 -8.23 -18.07 12.91
C PRO A 166 -8.86 -19.37 13.43
N LEU A 167 -8.08 -20.46 13.56
CA LEU A 167 -8.57 -21.72 14.11
C LEU A 167 -8.52 -21.78 15.65
N SER A 168 -7.89 -20.79 16.30
CA SER A 168 -7.79 -20.70 17.75
C SER A 168 -7.71 -19.23 18.19
N PRO A 169 -8.79 -18.45 17.96
CA PRO A 169 -8.82 -17.04 18.36
C PRO A 169 -8.68 -16.91 19.88
N PRO A 170 -7.85 -15.96 20.37
CA PRO A 170 -7.72 -15.72 21.80
C PRO A 170 -9.04 -15.24 22.42
N GLY A 171 -9.36 -15.76 23.61
CA GLY A 171 -10.59 -15.39 24.30
C GLY A 171 -10.58 -14.02 25.00
N ASP A 172 -9.40 -13.38 25.07
CA ASP A 172 -9.18 -12.09 25.76
C ASP A 172 -8.95 -10.90 24.81
N MET A 173 -9.23 -11.06 23.50
CA MET A 173 -8.94 -10.04 22.47
C MET A 173 -9.57 -8.67 22.75
N GLU A 174 -10.73 -8.62 23.41
CA GLU A 174 -11.42 -7.37 23.72
C GLU A 174 -10.81 -6.61 24.90
N THR A 175 -10.09 -7.30 25.79
CA THR A 175 -9.56 -6.74 27.04
C THR A 175 -8.04 -6.67 27.08
N ASN A 176 -7.37 -7.27 26.12
CA ASN A 176 -5.91 -7.36 26.06
C ASN A 176 -5.36 -6.37 25.03
N ASP A 177 -4.66 -5.34 25.49
CA ASP A 177 -4.04 -4.29 24.67
C ASP A 177 -3.11 -4.83 23.58
N ALA A 178 -2.60 -6.05 23.72
CA ALA A 178 -1.81 -6.70 22.68
C ALA A 178 -2.60 -6.91 21.38
N TYR A 179 -3.93 -7.01 21.45
CA TYR A 179 -4.84 -7.18 20.31
C TYR A 179 -5.57 -5.90 19.91
N GLU A 180 -5.23 -4.75 20.48
CA GLU A 180 -5.84 -3.47 20.09
C GLU A 180 -5.74 -3.24 18.58
N GLY A 181 -6.90 -3.06 17.93
CA GLY A 181 -7.00 -2.90 16.48
C GLY A 181 -6.61 -4.16 15.68
N VAL A 182 -6.81 -5.35 16.23
CA VAL A 182 -6.49 -6.64 15.60
C VAL A 182 -7.25 -6.89 14.30
N TYR A 183 -8.45 -6.32 14.14
CA TYR A 183 -9.26 -6.41 12.92
C TYR A 183 -8.90 -5.34 11.88
N LEU A 184 -8.07 -4.36 12.24
CA LEU A 184 -7.62 -3.33 11.31
C LEU A 184 -6.51 -3.88 10.42
N ASN A 185 -6.73 -3.91 9.11
CA ASN A 185 -5.64 -4.13 8.17
C ASN A 185 -4.81 -2.85 8.06
N ARG A 186 -3.71 -2.80 8.80
CA ARG A 186 -2.86 -1.62 8.91
C ARG A 186 -2.16 -1.23 7.62
N VAL A 187 -1.99 -2.16 6.69
CA VAL A 187 -1.41 -1.86 5.37
C VAL A 187 -2.31 -0.92 4.58
N PHE A 188 -3.63 -1.20 4.55
CA PHE A 188 -4.59 -0.49 3.69
C PHE A 188 -5.42 0.56 4.43
N SER A 189 -5.66 0.36 5.72
CA SER A 189 -6.56 1.22 6.52
C SER A 189 -5.87 1.89 7.70
N GLY A 190 -4.62 1.54 8.02
CA GLY A 190 -3.85 2.20 9.06
C GLY A 190 -3.42 3.60 8.61
N LEU A 191 -3.55 4.58 9.52
CA LEU A 191 -3.03 5.93 9.35
C LEU A 191 -2.03 6.22 10.47
N PHE A 192 -0.85 6.67 10.09
CA PHE A 192 0.26 6.89 11.02
C PHE A 192 0.93 8.24 10.73
N ALA A 193 1.36 8.92 11.78
CA ALA A 193 2.25 10.07 11.64
C ALA A 193 3.51 9.64 10.87
N PRO A 194 3.85 10.28 9.74
CA PRO A 194 4.92 9.83 8.86
C PRO A 194 6.33 10.10 9.43
N GLY A 195 6.46 11.08 10.31
CA GLY A 195 7.77 11.54 10.76
C GLY A 195 8.66 11.91 9.59
N SER A 196 9.96 11.68 9.72
CA SER A 196 10.94 12.06 8.71
C SER A 196 10.77 11.43 7.33
N THR A 197 9.83 10.49 7.12
CA THR A 197 9.50 10.03 5.76
C THR A 197 8.73 11.09 4.97
N PHE A 198 8.02 12.01 5.64
CA PHE A 198 7.34 13.15 5.00
C PHE A 198 8.33 14.14 4.38
N LYS A 199 9.58 14.16 4.84
CA LYS A 199 10.63 14.97 4.20
C LYS A 199 10.82 14.66 2.71
N LEU A 200 10.42 13.47 2.26
CA LEU A 200 10.39 13.14 0.84
C LEU A 200 9.35 13.99 0.08
N VAL A 201 8.19 14.30 0.69
CA VAL A 201 7.21 15.23 0.12
C VAL A 201 7.79 16.64 0.05
N THR A 202 8.35 17.11 1.16
CA THR A 202 9.03 18.43 1.22
C THR A 202 10.19 18.50 0.22
N THR A 203 10.94 17.40 0.01
CA THR A 203 11.99 17.30 -1.00
C THR A 203 11.44 17.48 -2.41
N VAL A 204 10.37 16.79 -2.77
CA VAL A 204 9.73 16.92 -4.09
C VAL A 204 9.26 18.35 -4.33
N ALA A 205 8.55 18.94 -3.36
CA ALA A 205 8.11 20.33 -3.43
C ALA A 205 9.29 21.29 -3.59
N ALA A 206 10.37 21.10 -2.81
CA ALA A 206 11.56 21.94 -2.88
C ALA A 206 12.29 21.83 -4.22
N ILE A 207 12.47 20.62 -4.79
CA ILE A 207 13.07 20.42 -6.11
C ILE A 207 12.31 21.19 -7.19
N GLU A 208 10.99 21.23 -7.14
CA GLU A 208 10.16 21.85 -8.18
C GLU A 208 9.95 23.37 -7.97
N LYS A 209 10.00 23.86 -6.73
CA LYS A 209 9.68 25.25 -6.39
C LYS A 209 10.90 26.12 -6.09
N ILE A 210 12.05 25.55 -5.76
CA ILE A 210 13.25 26.28 -5.35
C ILE A 210 14.37 26.03 -6.36
N PRO A 211 14.57 26.92 -7.34
CA PRO A 211 15.49 26.68 -8.47
C PRO A 211 16.94 26.49 -8.07
N ASP A 212 17.39 27.14 -6.99
CA ASP A 212 18.77 27.10 -6.49
C ASP A 212 18.98 26.08 -5.35
N LEU A 213 18.01 25.16 -5.12
CA LEU A 213 18.01 24.22 -3.99
C LEU A 213 19.32 23.44 -3.86
N MET A 214 19.85 22.92 -4.97
CA MET A 214 21.04 22.07 -4.97
C MET A 214 22.34 22.85 -4.75
N GLU A 215 22.29 24.18 -4.84
CA GLU A 215 23.43 25.09 -4.61
C GLU A 215 23.42 25.66 -3.17
N ARG A 216 22.33 25.44 -2.43
CA ARG A 216 22.12 25.98 -1.08
C ARG A 216 22.93 25.26 -0.03
N SER A 217 23.40 26.05 0.95
CA SER A 217 23.96 25.55 2.19
C SER A 217 23.01 25.79 3.36
N PHE A 218 22.91 24.81 4.23
CA PHE A 218 22.06 24.83 5.44
C PHE A 218 22.95 24.71 6.68
N THR A 219 22.71 25.55 7.69
CA THR A 219 23.44 25.48 8.97
C THR A 219 22.54 24.92 10.06
N CYS A 220 22.93 23.81 10.69
CA CYS A 220 22.23 23.20 11.80
C CYS A 220 23.05 23.26 13.09
N THR A 221 22.60 24.06 14.04
CA THR A 221 23.19 24.16 15.39
C THR A 221 22.56 23.17 16.39
N GLY A 222 21.69 22.27 15.91
CA GLY A 222 20.92 21.34 16.73
C GLY A 222 19.51 21.86 17.09
N THR A 223 19.26 23.15 16.88
CA THR A 223 17.96 23.78 17.15
C THR A 223 17.71 24.94 16.19
N LEU A 224 16.45 25.17 15.86
CA LEU A 224 15.95 26.32 15.12
C LEU A 224 14.72 26.86 15.85
N GLU A 225 14.59 28.16 15.99
CA GLU A 225 13.42 28.80 16.57
C GLU A 225 12.61 29.46 15.46
N LEU A 226 11.34 29.11 15.35
CA LEU A 226 10.40 29.62 14.36
C LEU A 226 9.15 30.06 15.14
N ASP A 227 8.86 31.35 15.10
CA ASP A 227 7.66 31.96 15.71
C ASP A 227 7.45 31.56 17.18
N GLY A 228 8.55 31.56 17.96
CA GLY A 228 8.57 31.15 19.38
C GLY A 228 8.50 29.63 19.60
N ARG A 229 8.45 28.83 18.57
CA ARG A 229 8.46 27.36 18.65
C ARG A 229 9.82 26.80 18.28
N LYS A 230 10.32 25.87 19.09
CA LYS A 230 11.62 25.26 18.91
C LYS A 230 11.57 23.99 18.08
N ILE A 231 12.25 23.98 16.96
CA ILE A 231 12.53 22.78 16.16
C ILE A 231 13.85 22.18 16.67
N THR A 232 13.86 20.90 16.97
CA THR A 232 15.05 20.21 17.50
C THR A 232 15.54 19.15 16.53
N CYS A 233 16.86 19.06 16.37
CA CYS A 233 17.56 17.97 15.71
C CYS A 233 18.20 17.03 16.74
N PRO A 234 18.31 15.73 16.46
CA PRO A 234 19.00 14.78 17.34
C PRO A 234 20.48 15.16 17.53
N HIS A 235 21.10 15.75 16.51
CA HIS A 235 22.50 16.13 16.47
C HIS A 235 22.69 17.55 15.91
N LYS A 236 23.87 18.16 16.18
CA LYS A 236 24.33 19.35 15.48
C LYS A 236 25.01 18.91 14.21
N HIS A 237 24.37 19.15 13.06
CA HIS A 237 24.92 18.72 11.77
C HIS A 237 25.97 19.68 11.18
N GLY A 238 26.02 20.94 11.67
CA GLY A 238 26.91 21.98 11.13
C GLY A 238 26.42 22.52 9.80
N GLU A 239 27.34 22.91 8.94
CA GLU A 239 27.08 23.37 7.58
C GLU A 239 27.00 22.16 6.63
N MET A 240 25.99 22.12 5.79
CA MET A 240 25.73 20.99 4.87
C MET A 240 24.95 21.46 3.65
N ASP A 241 25.11 20.78 2.52
CA ASP A 241 24.27 20.93 1.35
C ASP A 241 22.90 20.23 1.51
N PHE A 242 22.05 20.33 0.50
CA PHE A 242 20.70 19.74 0.54
C PHE A 242 20.74 18.20 0.59
N ALA A 243 21.64 17.56 -0.14
CA ALA A 243 21.76 16.10 -0.16
C ALA A 243 22.15 15.56 1.22
N ALA A 244 23.11 16.19 1.88
CA ALA A 244 23.50 15.86 3.25
C ALA A 244 22.36 16.16 4.25
N ALA A 245 21.60 17.26 4.07
CA ALA A 245 20.47 17.59 4.92
C ALA A 245 19.36 16.53 4.86
N LEU A 246 19.09 15.95 3.69
CA LEU A 246 18.13 14.84 3.54
C LEU A 246 18.69 13.53 4.12
N ALA A 247 19.95 13.20 3.84
CA ALA A 247 20.61 12.01 4.34
C ALA A 247 20.64 11.99 5.87
N HIS A 248 21.15 13.04 6.50
CA HIS A 248 21.17 13.21 7.98
C HIS A 248 19.80 13.49 8.57
N SER A 249 18.76 13.58 7.75
CA SER A 249 17.39 13.85 8.20
C SER A 249 17.26 15.11 9.06
N CYS A 250 17.92 16.20 8.67
CA CYS A 250 18.04 17.43 9.43
C CYS A 250 16.69 18.15 9.60
N ASN A 251 16.13 18.18 10.82
CA ASN A 251 14.87 18.87 11.07
C ASN A 251 14.96 20.38 10.82
N CYS A 252 16.09 21.01 11.19
CA CYS A 252 16.27 22.45 11.03
C CYS A 252 16.24 22.88 9.56
N ALA A 253 16.90 22.14 8.66
CA ALA A 253 16.89 22.44 7.24
C ALA A 253 15.49 22.25 6.62
N PHE A 254 14.83 21.14 6.94
CA PHE A 254 13.49 20.83 6.42
C PHE A 254 12.40 21.75 6.98
N ALA A 255 12.53 22.23 8.21
CA ALA A 255 11.61 23.22 8.76
C ALA A 255 11.75 24.58 8.05
N GLN A 256 12.98 25.02 7.71
CA GLN A 256 13.19 26.23 6.92
C GLN A 256 12.58 26.11 5.52
N LEU A 257 12.81 24.97 4.85
CA LEU A 257 12.19 24.70 3.54
C LEU A 257 10.68 24.68 3.62
N ALA A 258 10.09 24.09 4.67
CA ALA A 258 8.64 24.05 4.85
C ALA A 258 8.03 25.44 4.98
N VAL A 259 8.68 26.34 5.75
CA VAL A 259 8.23 27.73 5.89
C VAL A 259 8.37 28.49 4.57
N GLU A 260 9.45 28.29 3.82
CA GLU A 260 9.64 28.92 2.50
C GLU A 260 8.62 28.44 1.47
N LEU A 261 8.29 27.14 1.47
CA LEU A 261 7.30 26.53 0.55
C LEU A 261 5.87 26.92 0.88
N GLY A 262 5.55 27.05 2.15
CA GLY A 262 4.18 27.31 2.64
C GLY A 262 3.34 26.04 2.77
N GLY A 263 2.33 26.10 3.64
CA GLY A 263 1.47 24.96 3.98
C GLY A 263 0.59 24.48 2.81
N GLU A 264 0.07 25.40 2.01
CA GLU A 264 -0.71 25.05 0.82
C GLU A 264 0.13 24.26 -0.20
N THR A 265 1.36 24.68 -0.45
CA THR A 265 2.28 23.95 -1.34
C THR A 265 2.55 22.53 -0.82
N LEU A 266 2.82 22.37 0.48
CA LEU A 266 3.04 21.04 1.05
C LEU A 266 1.82 20.14 0.95
N GLN A 267 0.62 20.68 1.14
CA GLN A 267 -0.63 19.95 0.94
C GLN A 267 -0.80 19.52 -0.51
N ASP A 268 -0.65 20.45 -1.46
CA ASP A 268 -0.78 20.18 -2.90
C ASP A 268 0.16 19.04 -3.34
N TYR A 269 1.42 19.05 -2.87
CA TYR A 269 2.36 17.98 -3.18
C TYR A 269 2.02 16.67 -2.47
N ALA A 270 1.52 16.69 -1.24
CA ALA A 270 1.05 15.49 -0.57
C ALA A 270 -0.16 14.86 -1.30
N GLU A 271 -1.07 15.67 -1.85
CA GLU A 271 -2.18 15.24 -2.70
C GLU A 271 -1.65 14.69 -4.03
N GLN A 272 -0.82 15.44 -4.75
CA GLN A 272 -0.21 15.02 -6.03
C GLN A 272 0.51 13.67 -5.91
N LEU A 273 1.21 13.44 -4.81
CA LEU A 273 1.91 12.19 -4.53
C LEU A 273 0.98 11.04 -4.09
N GLY A 274 -0.34 11.29 -4.04
CA GLY A 274 -1.36 10.30 -3.71
C GLY A 274 -1.36 9.88 -2.25
N LEU A 275 -0.82 10.71 -1.35
CA LEU A 275 -0.77 10.40 0.08
C LEU A 275 -2.06 10.76 0.81
N LEU A 276 -2.86 11.70 0.27
CA LEU A 276 -4.07 12.20 0.91
C LEU A 276 -5.35 11.57 0.34
N ASP A 277 -5.28 10.90 -0.81
CA ASP A 277 -6.44 10.29 -1.46
C ASP A 277 -6.56 8.79 -1.15
N ALA A 278 -7.81 8.33 -1.07
CA ALA A 278 -8.12 6.91 -1.12
C ALA A 278 -8.06 6.42 -2.57
N PHE A 279 -7.48 5.24 -2.76
CA PHE A 279 -7.46 4.58 -4.07
C PHE A 279 -7.85 3.10 -3.93
N SER A 280 -8.10 2.45 -5.07
CA SER A 280 -8.52 1.05 -5.10
C SER A 280 -7.32 0.12 -5.33
N VAL A 281 -7.24 -0.95 -4.54
CA VAL A 281 -6.31 -2.07 -4.69
C VAL A 281 -7.15 -3.32 -4.92
N SER A 282 -7.30 -3.77 -6.17
CA SER A 282 -8.17 -4.93 -6.52
C SER A 282 -9.54 -4.85 -5.80
N ASP A 283 -10.33 -3.81 -6.02
CA ASP A 283 -11.64 -3.55 -5.37
C ASP A 283 -11.61 -3.23 -3.86
N LEU A 284 -10.43 -3.16 -3.25
CA LEU A 284 -10.26 -2.78 -1.86
C LEU A 284 -9.94 -1.29 -1.78
N THR A 285 -10.76 -0.50 -1.09
CA THR A 285 -10.52 0.94 -0.93
C THR A 285 -9.57 1.20 0.23
N THR A 286 -8.49 1.94 -0.01
CA THR A 286 -7.51 2.33 1.02
C THR A 286 -8.01 3.49 1.88
N ALA A 287 -7.39 3.71 3.03
CA ALA A 287 -7.63 4.93 3.79
C ALA A 287 -7.01 6.14 3.09
N ALA A 288 -7.73 7.25 3.08
CA ALA A 288 -7.21 8.56 2.72
C ALA A 288 -6.32 9.12 3.83
N GLY A 289 -5.19 9.70 3.48
CA GLY A 289 -4.33 10.41 4.45
C GLY A 289 -4.96 11.70 4.95
N LYS A 290 -4.23 12.40 5.81
CA LYS A 290 -4.63 13.70 6.36
C LYS A 290 -3.45 14.64 6.37
N PHE A 291 -3.70 15.88 5.99
CA PHE A 291 -2.79 17.00 6.15
C PHE A 291 -3.58 18.18 6.71
N GLU A 292 -3.05 18.85 7.72
CA GLU A 292 -3.67 20.05 8.27
C GLU A 292 -2.71 21.23 8.10
N ILE A 293 -3.13 22.24 7.33
CA ILE A 293 -2.31 23.44 7.11
C ILE A 293 -2.09 24.12 8.47
N ALA A 294 -0.83 24.26 8.84
CA ALA A 294 -0.44 24.85 10.10
C ALA A 294 -0.65 26.38 10.11
N GLU A 295 -1.09 26.93 11.24
CA GLU A 295 -1.37 28.36 11.39
C GLU A 295 -0.11 29.19 11.73
N SER A 296 0.94 28.56 12.29
CA SER A 296 2.21 29.21 12.67
C SER A 296 3.38 28.65 11.89
N GLU A 297 4.45 29.45 11.71
CA GLU A 297 5.69 28.98 11.07
C GLU A 297 6.34 27.81 11.84
N GLY A 298 6.22 27.79 13.16
CA GLY A 298 6.75 26.72 13.99
C GLY A 298 6.01 25.40 13.77
N ASP A 299 4.66 25.44 13.68
CA ASP A 299 3.88 24.25 13.36
C ASP A 299 4.07 23.81 11.91
N LEU A 300 4.19 24.77 10.98
CA LEU A 300 4.50 24.49 9.57
C LEU A 300 5.87 23.83 9.43
N GLY A 301 6.88 24.32 10.16
CA GLY A 301 8.19 23.67 10.21
C GLY A 301 8.10 22.22 10.68
N TRP A 302 7.31 21.93 11.70
CA TRP A 302 7.07 20.56 12.17
C TRP A 302 6.24 19.73 11.17
N SER A 303 5.29 20.33 10.44
CA SER A 303 4.54 19.65 9.38
C SER A 303 5.46 19.21 8.23
N GLY A 304 6.37 20.08 7.76
CA GLY A 304 7.35 19.71 6.74
C GLY A 304 8.34 18.62 7.15
N VAL A 305 8.45 18.35 8.45
CA VAL A 305 9.20 17.22 9.02
C VAL A 305 8.31 15.98 9.24
N GLY A 306 6.97 16.12 9.09
CA GLY A 306 5.99 15.04 9.29
C GLY A 306 5.65 14.80 10.77
N GLN A 307 5.68 15.85 11.59
CA GLN A 307 5.51 15.77 13.05
C GLN A 307 4.39 16.67 13.59
N HIS A 308 3.49 17.13 12.74
CA HIS A 308 2.31 17.90 13.17
C HIS A 308 1.08 17.00 13.27
N LYS A 309 0.09 17.20 12.42
CA LYS A 309 -1.16 16.40 12.40
C LYS A 309 -1.27 15.54 11.14
N ASP A 310 -0.17 15.44 10.42
CA ASP A 310 -0.08 14.71 9.17
C ASP A 310 -0.18 13.20 9.43
N MET A 311 -1.00 12.52 8.63
CA MET A 311 -1.21 11.08 8.74
C MET A 311 -1.21 10.46 7.35
N VAL A 312 -0.43 9.41 7.16
CA VAL A 312 -0.35 8.69 5.87
C VAL A 312 -0.57 7.20 6.04
N SER A 313 -1.07 6.55 4.99
CA SER A 313 -1.21 5.10 4.98
C SER A 313 0.07 4.42 4.43
N PRO A 314 0.43 3.23 4.94
CA PRO A 314 1.59 2.49 4.44
C PRO A 314 1.53 2.18 2.95
N ILE A 315 0.35 1.85 2.43
CA ILE A 315 0.18 1.52 1.01
C ILE A 315 0.30 2.75 0.09
N ALA A 316 -0.11 3.94 0.54
CA ALA A 316 0.08 5.18 -0.21
C ALA A 316 1.57 5.54 -0.27
N MET A 317 2.29 5.42 0.84
CA MET A 317 3.73 5.61 0.88
C MET A 317 4.47 4.59 -0.01
N LEU A 318 4.05 3.33 -0.03
CA LEU A 318 4.59 2.31 -0.93
C LEU A 318 4.46 2.72 -2.39
N ARG A 319 3.27 3.19 -2.79
CA ARG A 319 2.97 3.65 -4.14
C ARG A 319 3.85 4.84 -4.54
N PHE A 320 4.08 5.77 -3.63
CA PHE A 320 5.01 6.88 -3.83
C PHE A 320 6.46 6.38 -4.02
N MET A 321 6.91 5.41 -3.22
CA MET A 321 8.25 4.81 -3.40
C MET A 321 8.39 4.12 -4.76
N GLY A 322 7.36 3.43 -5.20
CA GLY A 322 7.32 2.84 -6.55
C GLY A 322 7.38 3.89 -7.66
N ALA A 323 6.71 5.04 -7.51
CA ALA A 323 6.80 6.15 -8.47
C ALA A 323 8.22 6.72 -8.51
N ALA A 324 8.84 6.94 -7.37
CA ALA A 324 10.21 7.45 -7.27
C ALA A 324 11.20 6.53 -8.02
N ALA A 325 11.05 5.20 -7.89
CA ALA A 325 11.87 4.22 -8.56
C ALA A 325 11.55 4.04 -10.07
N ASN A 326 10.35 4.42 -10.50
CA ASN A 326 9.83 4.15 -11.86
C ASN A 326 9.62 5.42 -12.68
N GLY A 327 10.56 6.36 -12.60
CA GLY A 327 10.56 7.59 -13.41
C GLY A 327 9.34 8.47 -13.21
N GLY A 328 8.77 8.48 -12.01
CA GLY A 328 7.61 9.29 -11.61
C GLY A 328 6.26 8.62 -11.81
N THR A 329 6.22 7.40 -12.37
CA THR A 329 4.97 6.67 -12.64
C THR A 329 4.73 5.58 -11.60
N ALA A 330 3.68 5.70 -10.81
CA ALA A 330 3.22 4.69 -9.89
C ALA A 330 2.33 3.67 -10.59
N LEU A 331 2.63 2.38 -10.47
CA LEU A 331 1.65 1.34 -10.75
C LEU A 331 0.76 1.14 -9.52
N THR A 332 -0.55 0.98 -9.75
CA THR A 332 -1.47 0.67 -8.66
C THR A 332 -1.17 -0.73 -8.12
N PRO A 333 -0.95 -0.87 -6.82
CA PRO A 333 -0.76 -2.17 -6.20
C PRO A 333 -1.95 -3.09 -6.43
N ARG A 334 -1.72 -4.38 -6.63
CA ARG A 334 -2.76 -5.37 -6.89
C ARG A 334 -2.47 -6.71 -6.24
N PHE A 335 -3.53 -7.42 -5.88
CA PHE A 335 -3.46 -8.78 -5.33
C PHE A 335 -3.73 -9.86 -6.35
N PHE A 336 -4.58 -9.59 -7.33
CA PHE A 336 -5.02 -10.60 -8.29
C PHE A 336 -3.90 -10.97 -9.27
N LEU A 337 -3.62 -12.27 -9.39
CA LEU A 337 -2.67 -12.81 -10.35
C LEU A 337 -3.37 -13.55 -11.50
N LYS A 338 -4.19 -14.57 -11.15
CA LYS A 338 -4.94 -15.38 -12.12
C LYS A 338 -6.12 -16.07 -11.46
N GLU A 339 -7.10 -16.45 -12.30
CA GLU A 339 -8.28 -17.21 -11.93
C GLU A 339 -8.26 -18.57 -12.65
N MET A 340 -8.58 -19.62 -11.91
CA MET A 340 -8.69 -20.99 -12.43
C MET A 340 -10.09 -21.49 -12.16
N GLY A 341 -10.81 -21.77 -13.24
CA GLY A 341 -12.17 -22.29 -13.20
C GLY A 341 -12.22 -23.79 -12.89
N ASP A 342 -13.40 -24.35 -13.08
CA ASP A 342 -13.64 -25.78 -12.92
C ASP A 342 -12.64 -26.60 -13.73
N PHE A 343 -12.15 -27.70 -13.16
CA PHE A 343 -11.14 -28.60 -13.74
C PHE A 343 -9.76 -27.97 -14.00
N GLY A 344 -9.44 -26.85 -13.31
CA GLY A 344 -8.13 -26.19 -13.46
C GLY A 344 -7.93 -25.46 -14.80
N THR A 345 -9.02 -25.04 -15.44
CA THR A 345 -8.96 -24.27 -16.69
C THR A 345 -8.70 -22.78 -16.39
N PRO A 346 -7.72 -22.11 -17.06
CA PRO A 346 -7.53 -20.68 -16.88
C PRO A 346 -8.76 -19.88 -17.33
N VAL A 347 -9.19 -18.92 -16.52
CA VAL A 347 -10.27 -18.00 -16.86
C VAL A 347 -9.63 -16.70 -17.35
N PRO A 348 -9.91 -16.25 -18.61
CA PRO A 348 -9.45 -14.97 -19.08
C PRO A 348 -10.02 -13.83 -18.24
N THR A 349 -9.16 -12.94 -17.75
CA THR A 349 -9.56 -11.77 -16.97
C THR A 349 -9.12 -10.49 -17.70
N LEU A 350 -9.92 -9.45 -17.53
CA LEU A 350 -9.66 -8.11 -18.08
C LEU A 350 -8.99 -7.19 -17.05
N ASP A 351 -8.50 -7.72 -15.94
CA ASP A 351 -7.85 -6.92 -14.90
C ASP A 351 -6.53 -6.37 -15.43
N GLY A 352 -6.59 -5.12 -15.87
CA GLY A 352 -5.45 -4.38 -16.41
C GLY A 352 -4.59 -3.77 -15.31
N LYS A 353 -3.32 -3.57 -15.64
CA LYS A 353 -2.44 -2.70 -14.82
C LYS A 353 -2.92 -1.27 -14.99
N THR A 354 -3.15 -0.58 -13.87
CA THR A 354 -3.41 0.86 -13.85
C THR A 354 -2.19 1.59 -13.34
N SER A 355 -1.90 2.74 -13.91
CA SER A 355 -0.76 3.58 -13.52
C SER A 355 -1.18 5.04 -13.48
N GLU A 356 -0.47 5.81 -12.67
CA GLU A 356 -0.66 7.25 -12.53
C GLU A 356 0.69 7.94 -12.44
N LYS A 357 0.82 9.08 -13.10
CA LYS A 357 2.02 9.91 -13.00
C LYS A 357 1.92 10.78 -11.76
N LEU A 358 2.78 10.51 -10.77
CA LEU A 358 2.84 11.25 -9.51
C LEU A 358 3.92 12.33 -9.52
N LEU A 359 4.98 12.14 -10.32
CA LEU A 359 6.16 13.00 -10.39
C LEU A 359 6.52 13.26 -11.84
N GLU A 360 7.07 14.43 -12.13
CA GLU A 360 7.78 14.65 -13.37
C GLU A 360 9.06 13.80 -13.39
N SER A 361 9.46 13.31 -14.57
CA SER A 361 10.59 12.37 -14.67
C SER A 361 11.92 12.96 -14.19
N SER A 362 12.13 14.25 -14.38
CA SER A 362 13.32 14.95 -13.85
C SER A 362 13.32 15.04 -12.32
N THR A 363 12.15 15.30 -11.73
CA THR A 363 11.99 15.34 -10.27
C THR A 363 12.17 13.95 -9.67
N ALA A 364 11.61 12.93 -10.32
CA ALA A 364 11.77 11.53 -9.91
C ALA A 364 13.23 11.11 -9.95
N GLU A 365 13.98 11.46 -11.00
CA GLU A 365 15.41 11.17 -11.11
C GLU A 365 16.22 11.84 -10.00
N THR A 366 15.95 13.12 -9.72
CA THR A 366 16.63 13.84 -8.64
C THR A 366 16.34 13.20 -7.27
N LEU A 367 15.05 12.90 -6.99
CA LEU A 367 14.64 12.22 -5.76
C LEU A 367 15.29 10.84 -5.63
N TYR A 368 15.30 10.09 -6.72
CA TYR A 368 15.93 8.77 -6.80
C TYR A 368 17.41 8.83 -6.39
N GLN A 369 18.19 9.74 -6.97
CA GLN A 369 19.61 9.90 -6.64
C GLN A 369 19.82 10.34 -5.19
N LEU A 370 19.01 11.26 -4.68
CA LEU A 370 19.03 11.67 -3.27
C LEU A 370 18.73 10.50 -2.32
N MET A 371 17.81 9.61 -2.67
CA MET A 371 17.49 8.45 -1.85
C MET A 371 18.57 7.36 -1.89
N LEU A 372 19.29 7.20 -3.01
CA LEU A 372 20.50 6.36 -3.08
C LEU A 372 21.59 6.92 -2.16
N ASN A 373 21.83 8.24 -2.21
CA ASN A 373 22.78 8.91 -1.33
C ASN A 373 22.44 8.72 0.16
N ASN A 374 21.17 8.71 0.54
CA ASN A 374 20.76 8.44 1.93
C ASN A 374 21.27 7.07 2.41
N VAL A 375 21.18 6.04 1.57
CA VAL A 375 21.63 4.68 1.92
C VAL A 375 23.15 4.65 2.03
N GLU A 376 23.85 5.26 1.09
CA GLU A 376 25.32 5.32 1.08
C GLU A 376 25.87 6.03 2.31
N VAL A 377 25.29 7.18 2.68
CA VAL A 377 25.79 8.05 3.75
C VAL A 377 25.36 7.59 5.15
N GLU A 378 24.08 7.15 5.32
CA GLU A 378 23.48 7.00 6.65
C GLU A 378 23.16 5.55 7.05
N TYR A 379 22.84 4.67 6.08
CA TYR A 379 22.29 3.37 6.46
C TYR A 379 23.30 2.22 6.39
N GLY A 380 24.51 2.49 5.88
CA GLY A 380 25.61 1.53 5.88
C GLY A 380 25.29 0.26 5.11
N VAL A 381 25.57 -0.90 5.69
CA VAL A 381 25.41 -2.20 5.02
C VAL A 381 24.00 -2.72 5.22
N ILE A 382 22.99 -2.01 4.70
CA ILE A 382 21.63 -2.53 4.54
C ILE A 382 21.44 -3.03 3.09
N PHE A 383 20.57 -4.01 2.88
CA PHE A 383 20.28 -4.60 1.56
C PHE A 383 21.54 -5.15 0.85
N LYS A 384 22.30 -5.96 1.58
CA LYS A 384 23.60 -6.49 1.12
C LYS A 384 23.55 -7.05 -0.31
N GLY A 385 24.36 -6.46 -1.21
CA GLY A 385 24.46 -6.87 -2.61
C GLY A 385 23.35 -6.35 -3.51
N LEU A 386 22.58 -5.36 -3.05
CA LEU A 386 21.58 -4.62 -3.82
C LEU A 386 21.86 -3.12 -3.70
N ILE A 387 21.55 -2.37 -4.75
CA ILE A 387 21.54 -0.92 -4.72
C ILE A 387 20.14 -0.46 -4.33
N ALA A 388 20.02 0.39 -3.33
CA ALA A 388 18.73 0.80 -2.79
C ALA A 388 18.67 2.29 -2.51
N GLY A 389 17.49 2.88 -2.70
CA GLY A 389 17.12 4.19 -2.19
C GLY A 389 16.18 4.05 -1.02
N ALA A 390 16.45 4.73 0.10
CA ALA A 390 15.60 4.61 1.28
C ALA A 390 15.52 5.88 2.12
N LYS A 391 14.50 5.92 3.01
CA LYS A 391 14.37 6.95 4.04
C LYS A 391 13.81 6.32 5.33
N SER A 392 14.51 6.55 6.43
CA SER A 392 14.04 6.24 7.77
C SER A 392 13.11 7.32 8.32
N GLY A 393 12.18 6.95 9.16
CA GLY A 393 11.32 7.85 9.91
C GLY A 393 11.22 7.45 11.37
N THR A 394 11.26 8.43 12.25
CA THR A 394 10.99 8.28 13.67
C THR A 394 9.95 9.34 14.00
N ALA A 395 8.70 8.92 14.24
CA ALA A 395 7.57 9.82 14.43
C ALA A 395 7.15 9.84 15.90
N GLU A 396 7.33 10.97 16.56
CA GLU A 396 6.90 11.19 17.94
C GLU A 396 5.35 11.16 18.03
N VAL A 397 4.81 10.48 19.04
CA VAL A 397 3.37 10.22 19.14
C VAL A 397 2.80 10.54 20.54
N GLY A 398 3.40 11.49 21.23
CA GLY A 398 2.98 11.99 22.54
C GLY A 398 3.87 11.55 23.68
N GLU A 399 3.70 12.21 24.82
CA GLU A 399 4.52 11.97 26.01
C GLU A 399 4.40 10.52 26.52
N GLY A 400 5.52 9.93 26.90
CA GLY A 400 5.60 8.59 27.50
C GLY A 400 5.44 7.44 26.53
N LYS A 401 5.28 7.70 25.21
CA LYS A 401 5.24 6.65 24.16
C LYS A 401 6.52 6.68 23.34
N SER A 402 7.03 5.52 22.99
CA SER A 402 8.10 5.42 21.99
C SER A 402 7.58 5.91 20.62
N PRO A 403 8.42 6.52 19.80
CA PRO A 403 8.04 6.97 18.46
C PRO A 403 7.59 5.81 17.56
N HIS A 404 6.83 6.10 16.52
CA HIS A 404 6.65 5.14 15.43
C HIS A 404 7.94 4.99 14.64
N SER A 405 8.27 3.75 14.29
CA SER A 405 9.42 3.41 13.47
C SER A 405 8.96 3.22 12.04
N TRP A 406 9.52 3.99 11.09
CA TRP A 406 9.24 3.87 9.66
C TRP A 406 10.51 3.59 8.87
N PHE A 407 10.39 2.76 7.84
CA PHE A 407 11.42 2.61 6.82
C PHE A 407 10.76 2.35 5.46
N VAL A 408 11.07 3.22 4.49
CA VAL A 408 10.45 3.21 3.17
C VAL A 408 11.53 3.32 2.10
N GLY A 409 11.30 2.71 0.93
CA GLY A 409 12.27 2.79 -0.14
C GLY A 409 12.00 1.83 -1.29
N PHE A 410 13.03 1.68 -2.11
CA PHE A 410 13.02 0.84 -3.31
C PHE A 410 14.40 0.22 -3.57
N ILE A 411 14.41 -0.82 -4.38
CA ILE A 411 15.62 -1.42 -4.94
C ILE A 411 15.81 -0.89 -6.35
N SER A 412 17.03 -0.45 -6.63
CA SER A 412 17.45 0.17 -7.88
C SER A 412 17.94 -0.83 -8.93
N ASP A 413 18.10 -2.09 -8.56
CA ASP A 413 18.52 -3.17 -9.44
C ASP A 413 17.40 -3.46 -10.45
N GLU A 414 17.70 -3.37 -11.77
CA GLU A 414 16.71 -3.54 -12.84
C GLU A 414 16.01 -4.91 -12.80
N ASP A 415 16.76 -5.93 -12.37
CA ASP A 415 16.26 -7.31 -12.27
C ASP A 415 15.47 -7.57 -10.98
N VAL A 416 15.45 -6.60 -10.04
CA VAL A 416 14.78 -6.72 -8.73
C VAL A 416 13.94 -5.47 -8.45
N PRO A 417 12.86 -5.22 -9.20
CA PRO A 417 12.09 -3.98 -9.17
C PRO A 417 11.17 -3.89 -7.93
N LEU A 418 11.74 -3.86 -6.75
CA LEU A 418 11.00 -3.87 -5.49
C LEU A 418 10.89 -2.48 -4.87
N ALA A 419 9.70 -2.13 -4.37
CA ALA A 419 9.55 -1.08 -3.38
C ALA A 419 8.90 -1.65 -2.10
N PHE A 420 9.18 -0.99 -0.98
CA PHE A 420 8.81 -1.48 0.34
C PHE A 420 8.42 -0.35 1.29
N THR A 421 7.53 -0.68 2.21
CA THR A 421 7.16 0.18 3.33
C THR A 421 6.98 -0.67 4.58
N VAL A 422 7.66 -0.29 5.65
CA VAL A 422 7.52 -0.90 6.97
C VAL A 422 7.22 0.20 7.98
N VAL A 423 6.20 -0.02 8.81
CA VAL A 423 5.87 0.82 9.96
C VAL A 423 5.63 -0.04 11.19
N VAL A 424 6.21 0.36 12.31
CA VAL A 424 6.00 -0.27 13.62
C VAL A 424 5.55 0.79 14.61
N GLN A 425 4.34 0.62 15.15
CA GLN A 425 3.81 1.51 16.17
C GLN A 425 4.67 1.44 17.43
N ASN A 426 5.08 2.60 17.94
CA ASN A 426 5.93 2.72 19.12
C ASN A 426 7.20 1.85 19.04
N GLY A 427 7.70 1.65 17.81
CA GLY A 427 8.85 0.80 17.50
C GLY A 427 10.21 1.44 17.76
N GLY A 428 10.24 2.73 18.12
CA GLY A 428 11.48 3.47 18.38
C GLY A 428 12.20 3.89 17.10
N SER A 429 13.47 3.54 16.97
CA SER A 429 14.31 3.94 15.83
C SER A 429 13.82 3.39 14.50
N GLY A 430 13.68 4.27 13.49
CA GLY A 430 13.29 3.89 12.13
C GLY A 430 14.22 2.87 11.52
N LEU A 431 15.54 3.12 11.55
CA LEU A 431 16.54 2.22 10.98
C LEU A 431 16.67 0.91 11.78
N ALA A 432 16.79 1.01 13.11
CA ALA A 432 17.11 -0.16 13.94
C ALA A 432 15.94 -1.20 14.01
N ASN A 433 14.69 -0.76 13.85
CA ASN A 433 13.52 -1.65 13.87
C ASN A 433 12.93 -1.84 12.47
N ALA A 434 12.24 -0.85 11.93
CA ALA A 434 11.60 -0.97 10.61
C ALA A 434 12.62 -1.23 9.48
N GLY A 435 13.82 -0.63 9.54
CA GLY A 435 14.91 -0.90 8.60
C GLY A 435 15.41 -2.34 8.66
N ALA A 436 15.60 -2.89 9.86
CA ALA A 436 16.01 -4.29 10.02
C ALA A 436 14.95 -5.29 9.53
N ILE A 437 13.66 -4.92 9.60
CA ILE A 437 12.57 -5.72 9.03
C ILE A 437 12.63 -5.62 7.50
N ALA A 438 12.72 -4.42 6.94
CA ALA A 438 12.80 -4.19 5.50
C ALA A 438 13.97 -4.94 4.86
N ASP A 439 15.16 -4.93 5.49
CA ASP A 439 16.35 -5.66 5.02
C ASP A 439 16.08 -7.16 4.84
N LYS A 440 15.46 -7.80 5.84
CA LYS A 440 15.11 -9.23 5.76
C LYS A 440 14.08 -9.51 4.68
N LEU A 441 13.07 -8.65 4.54
CA LEU A 441 12.01 -8.84 3.55
C LEU A 441 12.52 -8.65 2.13
N VAL A 442 13.31 -7.62 1.89
CA VAL A 442 13.94 -7.38 0.59
C VAL A 442 14.90 -8.51 0.22
N ALA A 443 15.73 -8.96 1.16
CA ALA A 443 16.64 -10.10 0.95
C ALA A 443 15.89 -11.39 0.59
N GLN A 444 14.71 -11.63 1.14
CA GLN A 444 13.89 -12.79 0.78
C GLN A 444 13.17 -12.56 -0.54
N ALA A 445 12.56 -11.38 -0.73
CA ALA A 445 11.82 -11.06 -1.95
C ALA A 445 12.73 -11.07 -3.20
N SER A 446 13.98 -10.60 -3.10
CA SER A 446 14.94 -10.62 -4.22
C SER A 446 15.25 -12.01 -4.75
N LYS A 447 15.06 -13.06 -3.94
CA LYS A 447 15.25 -14.44 -4.40
C LYS A 447 14.19 -14.87 -5.40
N LEU A 448 13.00 -14.27 -5.39
CA LEU A 448 11.94 -14.57 -6.35
C LEU A 448 12.34 -14.20 -7.78
N TYR A 449 13.26 -13.24 -7.93
CA TYR A 449 13.76 -12.76 -9.23
C TYR A 449 15.06 -13.45 -9.66
N ARG A 450 15.84 -13.99 -8.73
CA ARG A 450 17.14 -14.61 -9.00
C ARG A 450 17.09 -16.12 -9.25
N THR A 451 15.96 -16.79 -8.98
CA THR A 451 15.79 -18.23 -9.17
C THR A 451 15.49 -18.63 -10.63
N GLU A 452 15.21 -17.66 -11.53
CA GLU A 452 15.02 -17.94 -12.95
C GLU A 452 16.33 -18.06 -13.75
N GLU A 453 17.49 -17.76 -13.16
CA GLU A 453 18.82 -17.90 -13.77
C GLU A 453 19.56 -19.19 -13.36
N ALA A 454 18.89 -20.31 -13.12
CA ALA A 454 19.61 -21.58 -13.09
C ALA A 454 20.05 -21.93 -14.51
N PRO A 455 21.38 -22.06 -14.82
CA PRO A 455 21.83 -22.35 -16.15
C PRO A 455 21.26 -23.70 -16.60
N ALA A 456 20.63 -23.71 -17.78
CA ALA A 456 20.38 -24.94 -18.50
C ALA A 456 21.72 -25.64 -18.69
N SER A 457 21.97 -26.70 -17.94
CA SER A 457 23.12 -27.61 -18.07
C SER A 457 22.93 -28.56 -19.24
#